data_940a6842285464a016e173438e32b925
#
_entry.id   940a6842285464a016e173438e32b925
#
_cell.length_a   1.000
_cell.length_b   1.000
_cell.length_c   1.000
_cell.angle_alpha   90.00
_cell.angle_beta   90.00
_cell.angle_gamma   90.00
#
_symmetry.space_group_name_H-M   'P 1'
#
loop_
_entity.id
_entity.type
_entity.pdbx_description
1 polymer ?
#
loop_
_entity_poly.entity_id
_entity_poly.type
_entity_poly.pdbx_seq_one_letter_code
_entity_poly.pdbx_strand_id
1 'polypeptide(L)'
;DVVKLGGDGVVCMCFPGADYEQESIESLQHFVTDGDKWGIPICAEVLPKGWDNSNWTPDNLTFVSRVGAEMGADYIKTQYTGDKESFAKLTSSVFAPVIILGGPGNGTPEALLTSIKESIESGGAGVAIGRSIWKHSNPAAYCRAITSIVHENASVEEAMEILNNGK
;
A
#
# COMPACT_ATOMS: atom_id res chain seq x y z
N ASP A 1 22.96 -1.40 -5.85
CA ASP A 1 22.95 0.04 -6.22
C ASP A 1 22.16 0.89 -5.21
N VAL A 2 21.01 0.43 -4.68
CA VAL A 2 20.20 1.18 -3.69
C VAL A 2 21.02 1.64 -2.50
N VAL A 3 21.81 0.74 -1.89
CA VAL A 3 22.71 1.07 -0.76
C VAL A 3 23.71 2.16 -1.12
N LYS A 4 24.29 2.12 -2.33
CA LYS A 4 25.25 3.15 -2.80
C LYS A 4 24.61 4.54 -2.97
N LEU A 5 23.31 4.57 -3.21
CA LEU A 5 22.52 5.79 -3.38
C LEU A 5 21.91 6.28 -2.06
N GLY A 6 22.14 5.58 -0.95
CA GLY A 6 21.59 5.91 0.36
C GLY A 6 20.09 5.62 0.49
N GLY A 7 19.56 4.66 -0.27
CA GLY A 7 18.17 4.24 -0.14
C GLY A 7 17.95 3.31 1.05
N ASP A 8 16.81 3.46 1.73
CA ASP A 8 16.46 2.74 2.95
C ASP A 8 15.57 1.50 2.69
N GLY A 9 15.11 1.31 1.47
CA GLY A 9 14.26 0.18 1.07
C GLY A 9 13.98 0.15 -0.42
N VAL A 10 13.35 -0.92 -0.88
CA VAL A 10 12.98 -1.11 -2.30
C VAL A 10 11.52 -1.51 -2.41
N VAL A 11 10.83 -0.96 -3.40
CA VAL A 11 9.50 -1.45 -3.81
C VAL A 11 9.68 -2.27 -5.08
N CYS A 12 9.22 -3.52 -5.06
CA CYS A 12 9.17 -4.39 -6.22
C CYS A 12 7.71 -4.76 -6.53
N MET A 13 7.32 -4.67 -7.79
CA MET A 13 5.98 -5.07 -8.21
C MET A 13 5.92 -6.58 -8.47
N CYS A 14 4.79 -7.19 -8.07
CA CYS A 14 4.51 -8.59 -8.31
C CYS A 14 3.06 -8.75 -8.76
N PHE A 15 2.84 -9.54 -9.82
CA PHE A 15 1.56 -9.64 -10.51
C PHE A 15 1.07 -11.08 -10.67
N PRO A 16 0.70 -11.77 -9.56
CA PRO A 16 0.18 -13.13 -9.68
C PRO A 16 -1.08 -13.20 -10.55
N GLY A 17 -1.13 -14.18 -11.43
CA GLY A 17 -2.22 -14.39 -12.40
C GLY A 17 -2.11 -13.56 -13.68
N ALA A 18 -1.07 -12.74 -13.86
CA ALA A 18 -0.78 -12.06 -15.13
C ALA A 18 -0.02 -12.97 -16.11
N ASP A 19 0.00 -12.61 -17.39
CA ASP A 19 0.75 -13.37 -18.42
C ASP A 19 2.27 -13.41 -18.13
N TYR A 20 2.77 -12.46 -17.35
CA TYR A 20 4.17 -12.33 -16.88
C TYR A 20 4.30 -12.63 -15.37
N GLU A 21 3.44 -13.50 -14.85
CA GLU A 21 3.44 -13.91 -13.43
C GLU A 21 4.81 -14.41 -12.98
N GLN A 22 5.35 -15.37 -13.74
CA GLN A 22 6.63 -16.03 -13.38
C GLN A 22 7.75 -15.00 -13.25
N GLU A 23 7.94 -14.15 -14.24
CA GLU A 23 8.99 -13.13 -14.25
C GLU A 23 8.84 -12.13 -13.09
N SER A 24 7.59 -11.79 -12.74
CA SER A 24 7.32 -10.87 -11.64
C SER A 24 7.61 -11.48 -10.27
N ILE A 25 7.30 -12.76 -10.09
CA ILE A 25 7.60 -13.51 -8.85
C ILE A 25 9.11 -13.76 -8.73
N GLU A 26 9.78 -14.19 -9.81
CA GLU A 26 11.24 -14.37 -9.83
C GLU A 26 11.98 -13.06 -9.52
N SER A 27 11.51 -11.94 -10.06
CA SER A 27 12.05 -10.61 -9.77
C SER A 27 11.92 -10.27 -8.28
N LEU A 28 10.74 -10.49 -7.68
CA LEU A 28 10.52 -10.27 -6.25
C LEU A 28 11.49 -11.14 -5.42
N GLN A 29 11.63 -12.43 -5.75
CA GLN A 29 12.53 -13.33 -5.06
C GLN A 29 13.99 -12.86 -5.13
N HIS A 30 14.43 -12.37 -6.28
CA HIS A 30 15.78 -11.82 -6.42
C HIS A 30 15.98 -10.59 -5.53
N PHE A 31 15.01 -9.65 -5.50
CA PHE A 31 15.09 -8.49 -4.62
C PHE A 31 15.10 -8.88 -3.14
N VAL A 32 14.25 -9.81 -2.71
CA VAL A 32 14.24 -10.31 -1.33
C VAL A 32 15.57 -10.93 -0.95
N THR A 33 16.09 -11.83 -1.80
CA THR A 33 17.37 -12.50 -1.56
C THR A 33 18.56 -11.52 -1.47
N ASP A 34 18.55 -10.48 -2.29
CA ASP A 34 19.58 -9.44 -2.24
C ASP A 34 19.35 -8.47 -1.07
N GLY A 35 18.08 -8.14 -0.76
CA GLY A 35 17.70 -7.33 0.40
C GLY A 35 18.23 -7.93 1.70
N ASP A 36 18.02 -9.21 1.91
CA ASP A 36 18.53 -9.94 3.08
C ASP A 36 20.05 -9.84 3.24
N LYS A 37 20.80 -9.93 2.15
CA LYS A 37 22.27 -9.82 2.19
C LYS A 37 22.75 -8.43 2.62
N TRP A 38 21.98 -7.39 2.30
CA TRP A 38 22.35 -5.99 2.52
C TRP A 38 21.61 -5.33 3.68
N GLY A 39 20.65 -6.03 4.30
CA GLY A 39 19.81 -5.48 5.35
C GLY A 39 18.88 -4.37 4.83
N ILE A 40 18.41 -4.48 3.58
CA ILE A 40 17.49 -3.52 2.93
C ILE A 40 16.10 -4.13 2.85
N PRO A 41 15.09 -3.53 3.49
CA PRO A 41 13.71 -4.04 3.45
C PRO A 41 13.11 -3.95 2.05
N ILE A 42 12.37 -4.98 1.68
CA ILE A 42 11.69 -5.11 0.40
C ILE A 42 10.18 -5.03 0.57
N CYS A 43 9.57 -4.05 -0.09
CA CYS A 43 8.13 -3.93 -0.23
C CYS A 43 7.65 -4.68 -1.47
N ALA A 44 6.78 -5.67 -1.32
CA ALA A 44 6.08 -6.22 -2.48
C ALA A 44 4.80 -5.40 -2.76
N GLU A 45 4.77 -4.68 -3.87
CA GLU A 45 3.53 -4.10 -4.39
C GLU A 45 2.82 -5.17 -5.23
N VAL A 46 1.76 -5.73 -4.68
CA VAL A 46 1.07 -6.89 -5.25
C VAL A 46 -0.29 -6.52 -5.80
N LEU A 47 -0.52 -6.84 -7.08
CA LEU A 47 -1.78 -6.60 -7.77
C LEU A 47 -2.19 -7.86 -8.57
N PRO A 48 -3.41 -8.39 -8.36
CA PRO A 48 -3.86 -9.58 -9.06
C PRO A 48 -4.03 -9.29 -10.56
N LYS A 49 -3.45 -10.10 -11.41
CA LYS A 49 -3.49 -10.00 -12.88
C LYS A 49 -3.03 -8.65 -13.45
N GLY A 50 -2.18 -7.91 -12.71
CA GLY A 50 -1.61 -6.66 -13.16
C GLY A 50 -2.53 -5.44 -12.94
N TRP A 51 -2.58 -4.52 -13.90
CA TRP A 51 -3.23 -3.22 -13.78
C TRP A 51 -4.74 -3.22 -14.07
N ASP A 52 -5.31 -4.36 -14.47
CA ASP A 52 -6.74 -4.50 -14.66
C ASP A 52 -7.46 -4.65 -13.31
N ASN A 53 -8.04 -3.54 -12.84
CA ASN A 53 -8.71 -3.47 -11.55
C ASN A 53 -10.03 -4.28 -11.48
N SER A 54 -10.53 -4.81 -12.59
CA SER A 54 -11.69 -5.72 -12.59
C SER A 54 -11.40 -7.01 -11.80
N ASN A 55 -10.12 -7.34 -11.60
CA ASN A 55 -9.65 -8.51 -10.85
C ASN A 55 -9.31 -8.19 -9.38
N TRP A 56 -9.44 -6.94 -8.93
CA TRP A 56 -9.06 -6.52 -7.57
C TRP A 56 -10.19 -6.79 -6.57
N THR A 57 -10.68 -8.03 -6.57
CA THR A 57 -11.65 -8.49 -5.57
C THR A 57 -10.96 -8.71 -4.21
N PRO A 58 -11.68 -8.62 -3.08
CA PRO A 58 -11.11 -8.86 -1.75
C PRO A 58 -10.36 -10.20 -1.63
N ASP A 59 -10.90 -11.29 -2.20
CA ASP A 59 -10.25 -12.60 -2.15
C ASP A 59 -8.98 -12.64 -3.00
N ASN A 60 -8.98 -12.04 -4.20
CA ASN A 60 -7.79 -11.96 -5.03
C ASN A 60 -6.70 -11.09 -4.39
N LEU A 61 -7.08 -9.93 -3.81
CA LEU A 61 -6.14 -9.07 -3.07
C LEU A 61 -5.53 -9.78 -1.86
N THR A 62 -6.34 -10.55 -1.14
CA THR A 62 -5.88 -11.39 -0.03
C THR A 62 -4.88 -12.45 -0.52
N PHE A 63 -5.21 -13.14 -1.60
CA PHE A 63 -4.35 -14.18 -2.18
C PHE A 63 -2.99 -13.61 -2.61
N VAL A 64 -2.97 -12.54 -3.40
CA VAL A 64 -1.69 -11.97 -3.88
C VAL A 64 -0.87 -11.34 -2.75
N SER A 65 -1.52 -10.81 -1.71
CA SER A 65 -0.84 -10.29 -0.52
C SER A 65 -0.12 -11.42 0.23
N ARG A 66 -0.72 -12.59 0.31
CA ARG A 66 -0.07 -13.78 0.86
C ARG A 66 1.11 -14.23 -0.01
N VAL A 67 0.94 -14.26 -1.33
CA VAL A 67 2.05 -14.59 -2.24
C VAL A 67 3.25 -13.69 -1.96
N GLY A 68 3.06 -12.36 -1.90
CA GLY A 68 4.15 -11.43 -1.60
C GLY A 68 4.84 -11.70 -0.25
N ALA A 69 4.07 -11.96 0.80
CA ALA A 69 4.60 -12.26 2.12
C ALA A 69 5.32 -13.62 2.16
N GLU A 70 4.75 -14.65 1.54
CA GLU A 70 5.34 -16.00 1.47
C GLU A 70 6.61 -16.04 0.62
N MET A 71 6.77 -15.10 -0.32
CA MET A 71 8.03 -14.90 -1.06
C MET A 71 9.10 -14.17 -0.24
N GLY A 72 8.79 -13.72 0.99
CA GLY A 72 9.75 -13.14 1.93
C GLY A 72 9.81 -11.62 1.92
N ALA A 73 8.83 -10.92 1.32
CA ALA A 73 8.79 -9.46 1.43
C ALA A 73 8.57 -9.00 2.88
N ASP A 74 9.27 -7.95 3.29
CA ASP A 74 9.22 -7.40 4.64
C ASP A 74 7.90 -6.70 4.94
N TYR A 75 7.25 -6.13 3.91
CA TYR A 75 5.92 -5.56 3.99
C TYR A 75 5.23 -5.58 2.63
N ILE A 76 3.91 -5.52 2.66
CA ILE A 76 3.06 -5.66 1.49
C ILE A 76 2.39 -4.33 1.18
N LYS A 77 2.41 -3.93 -0.09
CA LYS A 77 1.62 -2.81 -0.60
C LYS A 77 0.56 -3.33 -1.55
N THR A 78 -0.71 -3.03 -1.25
CA THR A 78 -1.85 -3.48 -2.06
C THR A 78 -3.00 -2.47 -2.05
N GLN A 79 -4.07 -2.76 -2.79
CA GLN A 79 -5.27 -1.93 -2.80
C GLN A 79 -6.12 -2.19 -1.54
N TYR A 80 -6.75 -1.14 -1.00
CA TYR A 80 -7.82 -1.29 0.00
C TYR A 80 -9.00 -2.05 -0.62
N THR A 81 -9.53 -3.04 0.09
CA THR A 81 -10.55 -3.97 -0.43
C THR A 81 -11.94 -3.36 -0.58
N GLY A 82 -12.16 -2.15 -0.04
CA GLY A 82 -13.40 -1.39 -0.17
C GLY A 82 -14.30 -1.42 1.07
N ASP A 83 -14.04 -2.31 2.02
CA ASP A 83 -14.73 -2.37 3.30
C ASP A 83 -13.85 -2.93 4.41
N LYS A 84 -14.18 -2.61 5.66
CA LYS A 84 -13.38 -2.97 6.85
C LYS A 84 -13.33 -4.48 7.11
N GLU A 85 -14.41 -5.21 6.85
CA GLU A 85 -14.50 -6.64 7.14
C GLU A 85 -13.57 -7.43 6.22
N SER A 86 -13.64 -7.20 4.93
CA SER A 86 -12.78 -7.86 3.95
C SER A 86 -11.31 -7.46 4.12
N PHE A 87 -11.03 -6.20 4.47
CA PHE A 87 -9.65 -5.76 4.71
C PHE A 87 -9.08 -6.35 6.01
N ALA A 88 -9.87 -6.46 7.08
CA ALA A 88 -9.46 -7.15 8.31
C ALA A 88 -9.15 -8.64 8.06
N LYS A 89 -9.94 -9.31 7.19
CA LYS A 89 -9.63 -10.67 6.74
C LYS A 89 -8.29 -10.74 6.01
N LEU A 90 -8.01 -9.78 5.13
CA LEU A 90 -6.74 -9.69 4.42
C LEU A 90 -5.58 -9.51 5.40
N THR A 91 -5.61 -8.48 6.24
CA THR A 91 -4.51 -8.17 7.18
C THR A 91 -4.25 -9.28 8.18
N SER A 92 -5.30 -9.96 8.66
CA SER A 92 -5.16 -11.11 9.59
C SER A 92 -4.61 -12.37 8.93
N SER A 93 -4.70 -12.50 7.61
CA SER A 93 -4.20 -13.66 6.86
C SER A 93 -2.77 -13.48 6.33
N VAL A 94 -2.20 -12.27 6.44
CA VAL A 94 -0.86 -11.91 5.97
C VAL A 94 0.03 -11.65 7.19
N PHE A 95 1.16 -12.34 7.28
CA PHE A 95 2.08 -12.24 8.44
C PHE A 95 3.12 -11.10 8.32
N ALA A 96 3.04 -10.28 7.27
CA ALA A 96 3.83 -9.08 7.07
C ALA A 96 2.94 -7.82 7.20
N PRO A 97 3.48 -6.66 7.62
CA PRO A 97 2.71 -5.42 7.63
C PRO A 97 2.12 -5.09 6.25
N VAL A 98 0.86 -4.67 6.21
CA VAL A 98 0.16 -4.31 4.96
C VAL A 98 -0.07 -2.81 4.92
N ILE A 99 0.38 -2.17 3.85
CA ILE A 99 0.11 -0.76 3.56
C ILE A 99 -0.75 -0.63 2.30
N ILE A 100 -1.59 0.40 2.24
CA ILE A 100 -2.44 0.59 1.06
C ILE A 100 -1.84 1.57 0.05
N LEU A 101 -2.12 1.33 -1.22
CA LEU A 101 -1.83 2.24 -2.31
C LEU A 101 -2.97 3.27 -2.51
N GLY A 102 -2.68 4.37 -3.21
CA GLY A 102 -3.63 5.48 -3.40
C GLY A 102 -4.75 5.24 -4.41
N GLY A 103 -4.84 4.04 -4.97
CA GLY A 103 -5.82 3.70 -5.99
C GLY A 103 -5.67 4.47 -7.31
N PRO A 104 -6.66 4.37 -8.22
CA PRO A 104 -6.65 5.00 -9.54
C PRO A 104 -6.63 6.55 -9.52
N GLY A 105 -6.82 7.18 -8.37
CA GLY A 105 -6.71 8.63 -8.20
C GLY A 105 -7.93 9.44 -8.69
N ASN A 106 -9.06 8.78 -8.90
CA ASN A 106 -10.29 9.40 -9.40
C ASN A 106 -11.29 9.76 -8.29
N GLY A 107 -10.93 9.55 -7.03
CA GLY A 107 -11.77 9.84 -5.87
C GLY A 107 -11.56 11.24 -5.29
N THR A 108 -12.50 11.66 -4.45
CA THR A 108 -12.37 12.88 -3.65
C THR A 108 -11.32 12.68 -2.55
N PRO A 109 -10.72 13.76 -2.01
CA PRO A 109 -9.86 13.67 -0.84
C PRO A 109 -10.52 12.96 0.35
N GLU A 110 -11.79 13.25 0.61
CA GLU A 110 -12.56 12.62 1.67
C GLU A 110 -12.66 11.10 1.50
N ALA A 111 -12.97 10.62 0.28
CA ALA A 111 -13.04 9.18 0.00
C ALA A 111 -11.70 8.48 0.22
N LEU A 112 -10.59 9.13 -0.14
CA LEU A 112 -9.25 8.57 0.12
C LEU A 112 -8.92 8.56 1.61
N LEU A 113 -9.20 9.65 2.34
CA LEU A 113 -8.98 9.70 3.80
C LEU A 113 -9.86 8.67 4.53
N THR A 114 -11.11 8.45 4.07
CA THR A 114 -11.98 7.39 4.59
C THR A 114 -11.36 6.00 4.39
N SER A 115 -10.90 5.70 3.17
CA SER A 115 -10.23 4.41 2.88
C SER A 115 -8.97 4.21 3.72
N ILE A 116 -8.21 5.28 3.97
CA ILE A 116 -7.03 5.24 4.85
C ILE A 116 -7.46 4.93 6.28
N LYS A 117 -8.44 5.67 6.82
CA LYS A 117 -8.95 5.47 8.19
C LYS A 117 -9.44 4.04 8.39
N GLU A 118 -10.30 3.57 7.49
CA GLU A 118 -10.84 2.21 7.54
C GLU A 118 -9.74 1.14 7.44
N SER A 119 -8.73 1.35 6.59
CA SER A 119 -7.61 0.41 6.48
C SER A 119 -6.80 0.32 7.77
N ILE A 120 -6.50 1.45 8.43
CA ILE A 120 -5.77 1.47 9.72
C ILE A 120 -6.59 0.77 10.81
N GLU A 121 -7.90 1.06 10.91
CA GLU A 121 -8.81 0.43 11.87
C GLU A 121 -8.98 -1.09 11.64
N SER A 122 -8.67 -1.56 10.43
CA SER A 122 -8.77 -2.97 10.02
C SER A 122 -7.40 -3.68 9.97
N GLY A 123 -6.40 -3.16 10.69
CA GLY A 123 -5.08 -3.80 10.83
C GLY A 123 -4.06 -3.40 9.76
N GLY A 124 -4.35 -2.41 8.93
CA GLY A 124 -3.36 -1.82 8.03
C GLY A 124 -2.26 -1.08 8.79
N ALA A 125 -1.04 -1.13 8.28
CA ALA A 125 0.14 -0.55 8.91
C ALA A 125 0.51 0.86 8.40
N GLY A 126 -0.15 1.34 7.34
CA GLY A 126 0.14 2.64 6.77
C GLY A 126 -0.27 2.77 5.31
N VAL A 127 0.33 3.73 4.63
CA VAL A 127 -0.01 4.07 3.25
C VAL A 127 1.24 4.39 2.41
N ALA A 128 1.16 4.14 1.08
CA ALA A 128 2.15 4.60 0.12
C ALA A 128 1.43 5.22 -1.08
N ILE A 129 1.18 6.53 -1.01
CA ILE A 129 0.34 7.28 -1.93
C ILE A 129 1.16 8.39 -2.58
N GLY A 130 1.03 8.54 -3.87
CA GLY A 130 1.75 9.56 -4.63
C GLY A 130 0.81 10.54 -5.35
N ARG A 131 0.27 10.12 -6.49
CA ARG A 131 -0.44 10.97 -7.45
C ARG A 131 -1.55 11.83 -6.86
N SER A 132 -2.36 11.29 -5.96
CA SER A 132 -3.45 12.03 -5.31
C SER A 132 -2.94 13.16 -4.42
N ILE A 133 -1.72 13.03 -3.88
CA ILE A 133 -1.10 14.04 -3.02
C ILE A 133 -0.45 15.13 -3.85
N TRP A 134 0.52 14.80 -4.73
CA TRP A 134 1.28 15.83 -5.43
C TRP A 134 0.49 16.59 -6.50
N LYS A 135 -0.64 16.02 -6.99
CA LYS A 135 -1.57 16.73 -7.89
C LYS A 135 -2.56 17.63 -7.16
N HIS A 136 -2.63 17.54 -5.83
CA HIS A 136 -3.53 18.38 -5.04
C HIS A 136 -3.00 19.82 -4.98
N SER A 137 -3.91 20.79 -4.87
CA SER A 137 -3.55 22.23 -4.77
C SER A 137 -2.71 22.55 -3.53
N ASN A 138 -2.83 21.76 -2.46
CA ASN A 138 -2.02 21.87 -1.24
C ASN A 138 -1.51 20.48 -0.82
N PRO A 139 -0.40 19.98 -1.42
CA PRO A 139 0.18 18.68 -1.08
C PRO A 139 0.62 18.57 0.36
N ALA A 140 1.15 19.66 0.94
CA ALA A 140 1.64 19.67 2.31
C ALA A 140 0.51 19.48 3.32
N ALA A 141 -0.63 20.15 3.14
CA ALA A 141 -1.81 19.95 3.99
C ALA A 141 -2.36 18.52 3.83
N TYR A 142 -2.33 17.97 2.62
CA TYR A 142 -2.77 16.61 2.40
C TYR A 142 -1.89 15.58 3.11
N CYS A 143 -0.57 15.75 3.08
CA CYS A 143 0.36 14.92 3.85
C CYS A 143 0.03 14.99 5.35
N ARG A 144 -0.18 16.20 5.91
CA ARG A 144 -0.54 16.36 7.33
C ARG A 144 -1.86 15.67 7.67
N ALA A 145 -2.88 15.80 6.83
CA ALA A 145 -4.17 15.12 7.00
C ALA A 145 -4.02 13.60 7.02
N ILE A 146 -3.21 13.03 6.12
CA ILE A 146 -2.92 11.60 6.12
C ILE A 146 -2.13 11.19 7.37
N THR A 147 -1.13 11.98 7.73
CA THR A 147 -0.30 11.73 8.92
C THR A 147 -1.15 11.71 10.20
N SER A 148 -2.10 12.63 10.35
CA SER A 148 -2.98 12.67 11.52
C SER A 148 -3.84 11.41 11.66
N ILE A 149 -4.32 10.82 10.56
CA ILE A 149 -5.04 9.56 10.60
C ILE A 149 -4.11 8.40 10.96
N VAL A 150 -2.96 8.30 10.27
CA VAL A 150 -2.08 7.12 10.39
C VAL A 150 -1.37 7.07 11.74
N HIS A 151 -0.91 8.21 12.27
CA HIS A 151 -0.06 8.26 13.46
C HIS A 151 -0.76 8.82 14.72
N GLU A 152 -1.82 9.59 14.56
CA GLU A 152 -2.51 10.27 15.68
C GLU A 152 -3.93 9.75 15.87
N ASN A 153 -4.37 8.81 15.02
CA ASN A 153 -5.71 8.22 15.04
C ASN A 153 -6.87 9.23 14.85
N ALA A 154 -6.60 10.36 14.17
CA ALA A 154 -7.61 11.35 13.87
C ALA A 154 -8.80 10.77 13.11
N SER A 155 -9.96 11.39 13.25
CA SER A 155 -11.13 11.08 12.42
C SER A 155 -10.98 11.63 10.99
N VAL A 156 -11.84 11.19 10.09
CA VAL A 156 -11.85 11.71 8.71
C VAL A 156 -12.23 13.20 8.69
N GLU A 157 -13.14 13.61 9.56
CA GLU A 157 -13.58 15.00 9.71
C GLU A 157 -12.41 15.90 10.15
N GLU A 158 -11.67 15.50 11.18
CA GLU A 158 -10.49 16.22 11.66
C GLU A 158 -9.40 16.31 10.57
N ALA A 159 -9.16 15.24 9.84
CA ALA A 159 -8.22 15.22 8.72
C ALA A 159 -8.66 16.13 7.56
N MET A 160 -9.96 16.18 7.27
CA MET A 160 -10.54 17.12 6.28
C MET A 160 -10.41 18.57 6.74
N GLU A 161 -10.55 18.87 8.03
CA GLU A 161 -10.31 20.21 8.56
C GLU A 161 -8.85 20.64 8.39
N ILE A 162 -7.89 19.75 8.66
CA ILE A 162 -6.45 20.00 8.41
C ILE A 162 -6.21 20.29 6.93
N LEU A 163 -6.79 19.49 6.04
CA LEU A 163 -6.64 19.66 4.59
C LEU A 163 -7.21 21.01 4.11
N ASN A 164 -8.39 21.37 4.57
CA ASN A 164 -9.12 22.58 4.13
C ASN A 164 -8.53 23.88 4.71
N ASN A 165 -8.06 23.84 5.96
CA ASN A 165 -7.48 25.00 6.62
C ASN A 165 -6.03 25.28 6.24
N GLY A 166 -5.37 24.35 5.55
CA GLY A 166 -4.00 24.51 5.02
C GLY A 166 -2.90 24.65 6.09
N LYS A 167 -3.25 24.36 7.35
CA LYS A 167 -2.36 24.57 8.51
C LYS A 167 -1.73 23.28 8.98
#